data_65cca95903f7fbf7c82263e0d2aebbef
#
_entry.id   65cca95903f7fbf7c82263e0d2aebbef
#
_cell.length_a   1.000
_cell.length_b   1.000
_cell.length_c   1.000
_cell.angle_alpha   90.00
_cell.angle_beta   90.00
_cell.angle_gamma   90.00
#
_symmetry.space_group_name_H-M   'P 1'
#
loop_
_entity.id
_entity.type
_entity.pdbx_description
1 polymer ?
#
loop_
_entity_poly.entity_id
_entity_poly.type
_entity_poly.pdbx_seq_one_letter_code
_entity_poly.pdbx_strand_id
1 'polypeptide(L)'
;MGKPFAAFTFLLLAGCVSIPIGPSVRVLPAPGKPFDVFVREDSLCRQFAVQQTGISATQSAADNTAAGAVLGTAVGAAAGALVDGSHGAGVGAATGLVFGTVAGSSTGYGTAYTVQRRYDNAYQQCMYAHGNQVPGAPAPNYPPPPPPPRSTN
;
A
#
# COMPACT_ATOMS: atom_id res chain seq x y z
N MET A 1 27.80 22.67 -23.97
CA MET A 1 26.39 22.83 -23.56
C MET A 1 25.64 21.52 -23.32
N GLY A 2 26.28 20.36 -23.15
CA GLY A 2 25.60 19.05 -23.04
C GLY A 2 25.57 18.38 -21.66
N LYS A 3 26.25 18.93 -20.65
CA LYS A 3 26.38 18.28 -19.33
C LYS A 3 25.14 18.36 -18.39
N PRO A 4 24.32 19.43 -18.37
CA PRO A 4 23.17 19.48 -17.47
C PRO A 4 22.00 18.59 -17.96
N PHE A 5 21.87 18.34 -19.26
CA PHE A 5 20.78 17.49 -19.81
C PHE A 5 20.93 16.01 -19.43
N ALA A 6 22.13 15.48 -19.38
CA ALA A 6 22.37 14.09 -19.01
C ALA A 6 22.06 13.81 -17.53
N ALA A 7 22.34 14.77 -16.64
CA ALA A 7 22.02 14.64 -15.22
C ALA A 7 20.51 14.68 -14.96
N PHE A 8 19.76 15.47 -15.73
CA PHE A 8 18.31 15.57 -15.61
C PHE A 8 17.60 14.30 -16.10
N THR A 9 18.13 13.66 -17.15
CA THR A 9 17.57 12.41 -17.68
C THR A 9 17.76 11.23 -16.68
N PHE A 10 18.87 11.23 -15.93
CA PHE A 10 19.14 10.18 -14.94
C PHE A 10 18.21 10.29 -13.70
N LEU A 11 17.75 11.51 -13.38
CA LEU A 11 16.86 11.75 -12.22
C LEU A 11 15.43 11.25 -12.46
N LEU A 12 15.01 11.11 -13.72
CA LEU A 12 13.65 10.65 -14.07
C LEU A 12 13.48 9.13 -14.02
N LEU A 13 14.56 8.34 -13.85
CA LEU A 13 14.50 6.89 -13.74
C LEU A 13 14.32 6.38 -12.30
N ALA A 14 14.33 7.27 -11.31
CA ALA A 14 14.26 6.87 -9.91
C ALA A 14 12.81 6.74 -9.44
N GLY A 15 12.24 5.57 -9.62
CA GLY A 15 11.28 5.11 -8.64
C GLY A 15 9.82 4.97 -8.99
N CYS A 16 9.50 3.96 -9.77
CA CYS A 16 8.21 3.29 -9.55
C CYS A 16 8.41 2.19 -8.51
N VAL A 17 8.30 2.52 -7.22
CA VAL A 17 8.12 1.51 -6.19
C VAL A 17 6.65 1.11 -6.22
N SER A 18 6.36 -0.01 -6.86
CA SER A 18 5.04 -0.63 -6.77
C SER A 18 4.90 -1.32 -5.41
N ILE A 19 4.01 -0.80 -4.57
CA ILE A 19 3.60 -1.48 -3.34
C ILE A 19 2.66 -2.62 -3.75
N PRO A 20 2.92 -3.88 -3.36
CA PRO A 20 2.05 -4.99 -3.73
C PRO A 20 0.64 -4.77 -3.20
N ILE A 21 -0.36 -4.95 -4.08
CA ILE A 21 -1.78 -4.85 -3.75
C ILE A 21 -2.24 -6.25 -3.31
N GLY A 22 -2.14 -6.56 -2.04
CA GLY A 22 -2.57 -7.84 -1.50
C GLY A 22 -2.15 -8.01 -0.04
N PRO A 23 -2.59 -9.10 0.63
CA PRO A 23 -2.18 -9.36 2.00
C PRO A 23 -0.68 -9.61 2.09
N SER A 24 -0.01 -8.93 3.01
CA SER A 24 1.41 -9.16 3.33
C SER A 24 1.58 -10.28 4.35
N VAL A 25 0.49 -10.76 4.90
CA VAL A 25 0.42 -11.81 5.92
C VAL A 25 0.10 -13.16 5.30
N ARG A 26 0.60 -14.23 5.91
CA ARG A 26 0.32 -15.60 5.49
C ARG A 26 -0.83 -16.16 6.33
N VAL A 27 -1.76 -16.83 5.66
CA VAL A 27 -2.83 -17.60 6.28
C VAL A 27 -2.79 -19.01 5.71
N LEU A 28 -3.02 -20.00 6.56
CA LEU A 28 -3.04 -21.40 6.18
C LEU A 28 -4.47 -21.94 6.26
N PRO A 29 -4.87 -22.86 5.38
CA PRO A 29 -6.17 -23.48 5.47
C PRO A 29 -6.32 -24.24 6.80
N ALA A 30 -7.55 -24.35 7.28
CA ALA A 30 -7.87 -25.19 8.43
C ALA A 30 -7.51 -26.66 8.13
N PRO A 31 -7.13 -27.46 9.14
CA PRO A 31 -6.88 -28.87 8.94
C PRO A 31 -8.09 -29.57 8.31
N GLY A 32 -7.87 -30.31 7.22
CA GLY A 32 -8.92 -30.98 6.48
C GLY A 32 -9.78 -30.13 5.57
N LYS A 33 -9.55 -28.82 5.47
CA LYS A 33 -10.29 -27.95 4.55
C LYS A 33 -9.82 -28.17 3.11
N PRO A 34 -10.73 -28.42 2.16
CA PRO A 34 -10.40 -28.51 0.73
C PRO A 34 -9.78 -27.18 0.23
N PHE A 35 -8.77 -27.28 -0.60
CA PHE A 35 -8.03 -26.11 -1.06
C PHE A 35 -8.88 -25.15 -1.92
N ASP A 36 -9.82 -25.65 -2.68
CA ASP A 36 -10.76 -24.84 -3.47
C ASP A 36 -11.67 -23.99 -2.59
N VAL A 37 -12.09 -24.51 -1.41
CA VAL A 37 -12.84 -23.73 -0.41
C VAL A 37 -11.94 -22.61 0.15
N PHE A 38 -10.71 -22.93 0.50
CA PHE A 38 -9.77 -21.93 0.99
C PHE A 38 -9.54 -20.79 -0.02
N VAL A 39 -9.38 -21.10 -1.31
CA VAL A 39 -9.19 -20.07 -2.37
C VAL A 39 -10.41 -19.17 -2.52
N ARG A 40 -11.63 -19.70 -2.39
CA ARG A 40 -12.84 -18.88 -2.41
C ARG A 40 -12.92 -17.95 -1.20
N GLU A 41 -12.60 -18.45 -0.01
CA GLU A 41 -12.54 -17.65 1.21
C GLU A 41 -11.46 -16.58 1.14
N ASP A 42 -10.28 -16.91 0.61
CA ASP A 42 -9.19 -15.95 0.38
C ASP A 42 -9.65 -14.78 -0.51
N SER A 43 -10.30 -15.08 -1.62
CA SER A 43 -10.80 -14.05 -2.53
C SER A 43 -11.86 -13.16 -1.89
N LEU A 44 -12.79 -13.75 -1.14
CA LEU A 44 -13.82 -13.03 -0.39
C LEU A 44 -13.20 -12.13 0.67
N CYS A 45 -12.23 -12.65 1.43
CA CYS A 45 -11.58 -11.90 2.50
C CYS A 45 -10.69 -10.78 1.97
N ARG A 46 -10.09 -10.91 0.78
CA ARG A 46 -9.40 -9.81 0.10
C ARG A 46 -10.36 -8.68 -0.28
N GLN A 47 -11.52 -9.01 -0.83
CA GLN A 47 -12.55 -8.02 -1.16
C GLN A 47 -13.06 -7.30 0.10
N PHE A 48 -13.32 -8.03 1.17
CA PHE A 48 -13.70 -7.46 2.46
C PHE A 48 -12.63 -6.49 2.98
N ALA A 49 -11.35 -6.89 2.95
CA ALA A 49 -10.25 -6.04 3.40
C ALA A 49 -10.14 -4.74 2.59
N VAL A 50 -10.32 -4.80 1.26
CA VAL A 50 -10.37 -3.59 0.41
C VAL A 50 -11.51 -2.67 0.82
N GLN A 51 -12.71 -3.20 1.06
CA GLN A 51 -13.86 -2.41 1.49
C GLN A 51 -13.63 -1.73 2.85
N GLN A 52 -12.94 -2.39 3.77
CA GLN A 52 -12.62 -1.83 5.09
C GLN A 52 -11.57 -0.71 5.04
N THR A 53 -10.70 -0.72 4.05
CA THR A 53 -9.67 0.31 3.91
C THR A 53 -10.07 1.44 2.97
N GLY A 54 -10.99 1.20 2.04
CA GLY A 54 -11.52 2.16 1.07
C GLY A 54 -10.51 2.61 -0.01
N ILE A 55 -9.22 2.48 0.23
CA ILE A 55 -8.15 2.96 -0.65
C ILE A 55 -7.03 1.92 -0.68
N SER A 56 -6.46 1.66 -1.86
CA SER A 56 -5.25 0.84 -1.94
C SER A 56 -4.04 1.58 -1.38
N ALA A 57 -3.14 0.86 -0.72
CA ALA A 57 -1.91 1.43 -0.15
C ALA A 57 -1.06 2.15 -1.22
N THR A 58 -1.02 1.61 -2.43
CA THR A 58 -0.30 2.19 -3.58
C THR A 58 -0.89 3.54 -3.99
N GLN A 59 -2.22 3.64 -4.04
CA GLN A 59 -2.90 4.89 -4.41
C GLN A 59 -2.66 5.97 -3.36
N SER A 60 -2.76 5.64 -2.07
CA SER A 60 -2.48 6.57 -0.98
C SER A 60 -1.03 7.10 -1.02
N ALA A 61 -0.06 6.26 -1.37
CA ALA A 61 1.33 6.68 -1.52
C ALA A 61 1.51 7.61 -2.72
N ALA A 62 0.88 7.31 -3.86
CA ALA A 62 0.94 8.14 -5.07
C ALA A 62 0.30 9.52 -4.84
N ASP A 63 -0.87 9.55 -4.22
CA ASP A 63 -1.60 10.80 -3.94
C ASP A 63 -0.81 11.73 -3.02
N ASN A 64 -0.19 11.20 -1.96
CA ASN A 64 0.63 12.00 -1.05
C ASN A 64 1.93 12.49 -1.70
N THR A 65 2.55 11.69 -2.56
CA THR A 65 3.76 12.08 -3.31
C THR A 65 3.44 13.20 -4.29
N ALA A 66 2.33 13.09 -5.02
CA ALA A 66 1.89 14.12 -5.96
C ALA A 66 1.53 15.43 -5.23
N ALA A 67 0.81 15.37 -4.12
CA ALA A 67 0.50 16.53 -3.30
C ALA A 67 1.77 17.21 -2.76
N GLY A 68 2.74 16.43 -2.27
CA GLY A 68 4.03 16.93 -1.81
C GLY A 68 4.82 17.64 -2.91
N ALA A 69 4.82 17.09 -4.13
CA ALA A 69 5.45 17.69 -5.30
C ALA A 69 4.84 19.05 -5.65
N VAL A 70 3.51 19.14 -5.72
CA VAL A 70 2.78 20.38 -6.05
C VAL A 70 3.03 21.44 -4.98
N LEU A 71 2.87 21.10 -3.70
CA LEU A 71 3.09 22.04 -2.61
C LEU A 71 4.54 22.50 -2.53
N GLY A 72 5.49 21.58 -2.64
CA GLY A 72 6.92 21.91 -2.62
C GLY A 72 7.31 22.81 -3.77
N THR A 73 6.80 22.56 -4.97
CA THR A 73 7.05 23.42 -6.15
C THR A 73 6.49 24.82 -5.93
N ALA A 74 5.27 24.96 -5.45
CA ALA A 74 4.62 26.26 -5.24
C ALA A 74 5.33 27.09 -4.16
N VAL A 75 5.64 26.47 -3.02
CA VAL A 75 6.38 27.14 -1.92
C VAL A 75 7.79 27.48 -2.34
N GLY A 76 8.49 26.57 -3.01
CA GLY A 76 9.85 26.80 -3.51
C GLY A 76 9.89 27.93 -4.54
N ALA A 77 8.95 27.97 -5.48
CA ALA A 77 8.83 29.07 -6.46
C ALA A 77 8.60 30.42 -5.78
N ALA A 78 7.68 30.49 -4.83
CA ALA A 78 7.37 31.71 -4.10
C ALA A 78 8.58 32.22 -3.31
N ALA A 79 9.26 31.33 -2.55
CA ALA A 79 10.44 31.69 -1.80
C ALA A 79 11.61 32.10 -2.70
N GLY A 80 11.83 31.41 -3.82
CA GLY A 80 12.87 31.73 -4.77
C GLY A 80 12.63 33.08 -5.46
N ALA A 81 11.37 33.41 -5.77
CA ALA A 81 10.99 34.69 -6.38
C ALA A 81 11.34 35.89 -5.49
N LEU A 82 11.26 35.74 -4.17
CA LEU A 82 11.62 36.79 -3.23
C LEU A 82 13.13 37.10 -3.20
N VAL A 83 13.96 36.13 -3.61
CA VAL A 83 15.44 36.28 -3.59
C VAL A 83 15.97 36.82 -4.92
N ASP A 84 15.54 36.30 -6.06
CA ASP A 84 16.08 36.62 -7.39
C ASP A 84 14.99 36.66 -8.48
N GLY A 85 13.82 37.17 -8.13
CA GLY A 85 12.72 37.36 -9.09
C GLY A 85 12.37 36.11 -9.89
N SER A 86 12.19 36.27 -11.20
CA SER A 86 11.77 35.15 -12.08
C SER A 86 12.81 34.02 -12.17
N HIS A 87 14.11 34.36 -12.10
CA HIS A 87 15.17 33.34 -12.12
C HIS A 87 15.20 32.52 -10.84
N GLY A 88 15.07 33.20 -9.68
CA GLY A 88 14.97 32.55 -8.37
C GLY A 88 13.72 31.70 -8.25
N ALA A 89 12.59 32.12 -8.83
CA ALA A 89 11.37 31.32 -8.86
C ALA A 89 11.57 29.97 -9.58
N GLY A 90 12.28 29.97 -10.70
CA GLY A 90 12.57 28.73 -11.44
C GLY A 90 13.45 27.76 -10.67
N VAL A 91 14.52 28.26 -10.06
CA VAL A 91 15.42 27.43 -9.22
C VAL A 91 14.71 26.94 -7.97
N GLY A 92 13.95 27.82 -7.32
CA GLY A 92 13.17 27.49 -6.14
C GLY A 92 12.08 26.44 -6.43
N ALA A 93 11.38 26.56 -7.57
CA ALA A 93 10.40 25.57 -8.01
C ALA A 93 11.03 24.20 -8.21
N ALA A 94 12.17 24.13 -8.91
CA ALA A 94 12.88 22.88 -9.17
C ALA A 94 13.37 22.22 -7.86
N THR A 95 13.92 23.01 -6.95
CA THR A 95 14.38 22.53 -5.64
C THR A 95 13.19 22.08 -4.79
N GLY A 96 12.12 22.88 -4.75
CA GLY A 96 10.89 22.56 -4.02
C GLY A 96 10.18 21.32 -4.55
N LEU A 97 10.23 21.07 -5.85
CA LEU A 97 9.73 19.83 -6.44
C LEU A 97 10.47 18.61 -5.86
N VAL A 98 11.83 18.64 -5.86
CA VAL A 98 12.64 17.53 -5.37
C VAL A 98 12.40 17.29 -3.87
N PHE A 99 12.47 18.32 -3.05
CA PHE A 99 12.22 18.19 -1.61
C PHE A 99 10.77 17.81 -1.30
N GLY A 100 9.82 18.38 -2.02
CA GLY A 100 8.40 18.07 -1.87
C GLY A 100 8.04 16.63 -2.26
N THR A 101 8.66 16.09 -3.32
CA THR A 101 8.47 14.68 -3.68
C THR A 101 9.06 13.74 -2.62
N VAL A 102 10.24 14.05 -2.09
CA VAL A 102 10.87 13.24 -1.02
C VAL A 102 10.02 13.29 0.26
N ALA A 103 9.61 14.48 0.69
CA ALA A 103 8.75 14.63 1.87
C ALA A 103 7.37 13.97 1.67
N GLY A 104 6.75 14.18 0.50
CA GLY A 104 5.48 13.56 0.13
C GLY A 104 5.57 12.05 0.04
N SER A 105 6.65 11.50 -0.52
CA SER A 105 6.84 10.05 -0.58
C SER A 105 7.04 9.43 0.81
N SER A 106 7.79 10.07 1.71
CA SER A 106 7.94 9.58 3.08
C SER A 106 6.61 9.55 3.84
N THR A 107 5.78 10.59 3.69
CA THR A 107 4.41 10.64 4.22
C THR A 107 3.52 9.60 3.53
N GLY A 108 3.64 9.46 2.21
CA GLY A 108 2.91 8.48 1.42
C GLY A 108 3.22 7.05 1.84
N TYR A 109 4.48 6.71 2.08
CA TYR A 109 4.87 5.39 2.61
C TYR A 109 4.33 5.15 4.01
N GLY A 110 4.34 6.15 4.91
CA GLY A 110 3.73 6.05 6.23
C GLY A 110 2.23 5.78 6.15
N THR A 111 1.53 6.50 5.28
CA THR A 111 0.10 6.29 5.01
C THR A 111 -0.15 4.92 4.37
N ALA A 112 0.63 4.54 3.37
CA ALA A 112 0.53 3.23 2.71
C ALA A 112 0.76 2.08 3.68
N TYR A 113 1.76 2.18 4.56
CA TYR A 113 2.01 1.21 5.62
C TYR A 113 0.82 1.09 6.59
N THR A 114 0.23 2.21 6.98
CA THR A 114 -0.95 2.22 7.86
C THR A 114 -2.16 1.59 7.18
N VAL A 115 -2.40 1.91 5.90
CA VAL A 115 -3.47 1.31 5.09
C VAL A 115 -3.21 -0.19 4.90
N GLN A 116 -1.97 -0.59 4.61
CA GLN A 116 -1.59 -1.99 4.49
C GLN A 116 -1.86 -2.76 5.79
N ARG A 117 -1.49 -2.20 6.95
CA ARG A 117 -1.79 -2.83 8.24
C ARG A 117 -3.28 -2.98 8.51
N ARG A 118 -4.10 -1.99 8.15
CA ARG A 118 -5.56 -2.09 8.26
C ARG A 118 -6.11 -3.18 7.34
N TYR A 119 -5.60 -3.24 6.12
CA TYR A 119 -5.94 -4.29 5.16
C TYR A 119 -5.61 -5.67 5.71
N ASP A 120 -4.37 -5.88 6.17
CA ASP A 120 -3.91 -7.15 6.71
C ASP A 120 -4.73 -7.59 7.94
N ASN A 121 -5.06 -6.65 8.82
CA ASN A 121 -5.89 -6.93 9.99
C ASN A 121 -7.31 -7.37 9.58
N ALA A 122 -7.94 -6.65 8.65
CA ALA A 122 -9.28 -7.00 8.16
C ALA A 122 -9.28 -8.36 7.43
N TYR A 123 -8.26 -8.61 6.61
CA TYR A 123 -8.07 -9.89 5.93
C TYR A 123 -7.89 -11.05 6.92
N GLN A 124 -7.01 -10.89 7.92
CA GLN A 124 -6.78 -11.91 8.96
C GLN A 124 -8.05 -12.18 9.77
N GLN A 125 -8.79 -11.14 10.16
CA GLN A 125 -10.06 -11.30 10.88
C GLN A 125 -11.07 -12.11 10.07
N CYS A 126 -11.21 -11.80 8.78
CA CYS A 126 -12.10 -12.54 7.90
C CYS A 126 -11.66 -13.99 7.75
N MET A 127 -10.40 -14.26 7.47
CA MET A 127 -9.86 -15.62 7.33
C MET A 127 -9.97 -16.43 8.62
N TYR A 128 -9.75 -15.78 9.78
CA TYR A 128 -9.93 -16.41 11.08
C TYR A 128 -11.39 -16.78 11.33
N ALA A 129 -12.34 -15.88 10.96
CA ALA A 129 -13.77 -16.15 11.08
C ALA A 129 -14.22 -17.35 10.22
N HIS A 130 -13.54 -17.61 9.11
CA HIS A 130 -13.72 -18.81 8.28
C HIS A 130 -12.98 -20.05 8.82
N GLY A 131 -12.35 -19.96 10.00
CA GLY A 131 -11.65 -21.07 10.66
C GLY A 131 -10.25 -21.34 10.11
N ASN A 132 -9.70 -20.45 9.29
CA ASN A 132 -8.36 -20.60 8.78
C ASN A 132 -7.31 -20.24 9.84
N GLN A 133 -6.11 -20.82 9.71
CA GLN A 133 -5.04 -20.61 10.67
C GLN A 133 -4.28 -19.33 10.37
N VAL A 134 -4.32 -18.39 11.32
CA VAL A 134 -3.56 -17.13 11.26
C VAL A 134 -2.35 -17.29 12.18
N PRO A 135 -1.10 -17.17 11.69
CA PRO A 135 0.08 -17.25 12.51
C PRO A 135 0.06 -16.24 13.66
N GLY A 136 0.26 -16.69 14.88
CA GLY A 136 0.24 -15.86 16.09
C GLY A 136 -1.14 -15.66 16.72
N ALA A 137 -2.23 -16.10 16.09
CA ALA A 137 -3.54 -16.14 16.71
C ALA A 137 -3.77 -17.51 17.40
N PRO A 138 -4.55 -17.55 18.51
CA PRO A 138 -4.99 -18.81 19.08
C PRO A 138 -5.72 -19.65 18.02
N ALA A 139 -5.61 -20.97 18.05
CA ALA A 139 -6.36 -21.83 17.16
C ALA A 139 -7.86 -21.58 17.35
N PRO A 140 -8.65 -21.44 16.25
CA PRO A 140 -10.09 -21.28 16.38
C PRO A 140 -10.69 -22.50 17.07
N ASN A 141 -11.42 -22.31 18.17
CA ASN A 141 -12.14 -23.35 18.88
C ASN A 141 -13.42 -23.73 18.12
N TYR A 142 -13.29 -24.17 16.88
CA TYR A 142 -14.43 -24.76 16.19
C TYR A 142 -14.56 -26.23 16.61
N PRO A 143 -15.77 -26.70 16.96
CA PRO A 143 -15.99 -28.12 17.08
C PRO A 143 -15.66 -28.80 15.74
N PRO A 144 -15.06 -30.00 15.75
CA PRO A 144 -14.78 -30.71 14.52
C PRO A 144 -16.09 -30.87 13.72
N PRO A 145 -16.02 -30.77 12.36
CA PRO A 145 -17.20 -30.97 11.54
C PRO A 145 -17.82 -32.33 11.85
N PRO A 146 -19.16 -32.45 11.87
CA PRO A 146 -19.82 -33.71 12.11
C PRO A 146 -19.33 -34.77 11.10
N PRO A 147 -19.10 -36.01 11.53
CA PRO A 147 -18.67 -37.06 10.64
C PRO A 147 -19.64 -37.20 9.47
N PRO A 148 -19.17 -37.50 8.25
CA PRO A 148 -20.03 -37.68 7.11
C PRO A 148 -21.08 -38.78 7.41
N PRO A 149 -22.30 -38.63 6.92
CA PRO A 149 -23.31 -39.68 7.12
C PRO A 149 -22.79 -41.01 6.62
N ARG A 150 -22.87 -42.04 7.45
CA ARG A 150 -22.49 -43.39 7.06
C ARG A 150 -23.33 -43.78 5.85
N SER A 151 -22.68 -44.09 4.72
CA SER A 151 -23.32 -44.73 3.60
C SER A 151 -23.86 -46.06 4.08
N THR A 152 -25.17 -46.15 4.27
CA THR A 152 -25.86 -47.43 4.42
C THR A 152 -25.92 -48.04 3.04
N ASN A 153 -25.05 -49.01 2.81
CA ASN A 153 -25.12 -49.93 1.69
C ASN A 153 -26.17 -50.99 2.02
#